data_dfa499d2c1738ff137b8d6ec8f3fc2b8
#
_entry.id   dfa499d2c1738ff137b8d6ec8f3fc2b8
#
_cell.length_a   1.000
_cell.length_b   1.000
_cell.length_c   1.000
_cell.angle_alpha   90.00
_cell.angle_beta   90.00
_cell.angle_gamma   90.00
#
_symmetry.space_group_name_H-M   'P 1'
#
loop_
_entity.id
_entity.type
_entity.pdbx_description
1 polymer ?
#
loop_
_entity_poly.entity_id
_entity_poly.type
_entity_poly.pdbx_seq_one_letter_code
_entity_poly.pdbx_strand_id
1 'polypeptide(L)'
;RPTMLQDPKWMEYTIHDSDGYYSAPLKFALEPDENGCVTLTLSGVNEPVALDSLTLTACHTNPSYEEYLERLKNSGASLEEGKDVVQIEGENTVNTSTNVVYPVEDRSDALTSPIDTSRTMLNTIGTEKWETAGQWIRYRFSVNSSGMYEIYSRFKQSYLDGMYVCRTLKIYTNGYESEDAYKAAFGNTAGYYDGVPFEEATQLRFDYNNAWQVKGLSKGGNKDETYPLYFEEGVTYTLHFEVALGSMSELVRQIESILNSLNDDYLSIIKLTGSSPDDYRDYSFTRLLPNTMLDMLEQSVALGQVSDFLKKDTVGVASSYTGICDKLQTLLEKMGRDENAIAKNLDNFKSYVGSFGTFLTDSKTQPLQIDYFRIQGASVKKPKAKANFFRAIGHEVSSFVMSFFRDYNSMGSMDTGETTKESINVW
;
A
#
# COMPACT_ATOMS: atom_id res chain seq x y z
N ARG A 1 29.20 14.83 12.51
CA ARG A 1 28.37 14.00 11.60
C ARG A 1 28.87 12.56 11.77
N PRO A 2 27.99 11.60 12.07
CA PRO A 2 28.40 10.21 12.05
C PRO A 2 28.87 9.85 10.65
N THR A 3 30.05 9.29 10.55
CA THR A 3 30.56 8.72 9.31
C THR A 3 29.81 7.42 9.05
N MET A 4 29.23 7.28 7.86
CA MET A 4 28.70 5.99 7.43
C MET A 4 29.84 4.97 7.40
N LEU A 5 29.73 3.94 8.22
CA LEU A 5 30.60 2.78 8.12
C LEU A 5 30.00 1.85 7.07
N GLN A 6 30.79 1.53 6.06
CA GLN A 6 30.46 0.47 5.12
C GLN A 6 30.74 -0.87 5.82
N ASP A 7 29.68 -1.63 6.07
CA ASP A 7 29.76 -3.01 6.61
C ASP A 7 29.23 -3.96 5.53
N PRO A 8 30.06 -4.36 4.57
CA PRO A 8 29.62 -5.23 3.48
C PRO A 8 29.28 -6.61 4.03
N LYS A 9 28.01 -7.02 3.87
CA LYS A 9 27.52 -8.34 4.25
C LYS A 9 26.89 -9.02 3.04
N TRP A 10 27.12 -10.32 2.94
CA TRP A 10 26.33 -11.14 2.03
C TRP A 10 24.89 -11.21 2.55
N MET A 11 23.95 -10.91 1.68
CA MET A 11 22.53 -10.93 1.97
C MET A 11 21.80 -11.68 0.87
N GLU A 12 20.83 -12.49 1.26
CA GLU A 12 19.85 -13.01 0.31
C GLU A 12 18.75 -11.96 0.13
N TYR A 13 18.53 -11.57 -1.12
CA TYR A 13 17.59 -10.52 -1.46
C TYR A 13 16.63 -10.99 -2.54
N THR A 14 15.33 -10.85 -2.28
CA THR A 14 14.30 -11.11 -3.28
C THR A 14 14.23 -9.94 -4.26
N ILE A 15 14.50 -10.22 -5.53
CA ILE A 15 14.44 -9.19 -6.58
C ILE A 15 12.99 -8.73 -6.74
N HIS A 16 12.78 -7.44 -6.59
CA HIS A 16 11.49 -6.78 -6.76
C HIS A 16 11.61 -5.53 -7.62
N ASP A 17 10.49 -5.07 -8.15
CA ASP A 17 10.38 -3.80 -8.86
C ASP A 17 10.43 -2.62 -7.87
N SER A 18 11.33 -1.66 -8.10
CA SER A 18 11.47 -0.48 -7.24
C SER A 18 10.23 0.40 -7.21
N ASP A 19 9.50 0.44 -8.32
CA ASP A 19 8.29 1.26 -8.46
C ASP A 19 7.01 0.54 -7.97
N GLY A 20 7.11 -0.76 -7.69
CA GLY A 20 6.01 -1.55 -7.16
C GLY A 20 4.93 -1.95 -8.17
N TYR A 21 5.18 -1.80 -9.47
CA TYR A 21 4.24 -2.22 -10.53
C TYR A 21 4.03 -3.72 -10.58
N TYR A 22 5.03 -4.47 -10.18
CA TYR A 22 4.99 -5.92 -10.15
C TYR A 22 5.16 -6.42 -8.71
N SER A 23 4.43 -7.48 -8.38
CA SER A 23 4.58 -8.14 -7.07
C SER A 23 5.93 -8.82 -6.92
N ALA A 24 6.51 -8.79 -5.72
CA ALA A 24 7.72 -9.54 -5.39
C ALA A 24 7.41 -11.03 -5.14
N PRO A 25 8.28 -11.97 -5.56
CA PRO A 25 9.44 -11.76 -6.44
C PRO A 25 9.04 -11.44 -7.87
N LEU A 26 9.93 -10.80 -8.63
CA LEU A 26 9.70 -10.57 -10.06
C LEU A 26 9.50 -11.88 -10.80
N LYS A 27 8.46 -11.93 -11.66
CA LYS A 27 8.11 -13.09 -12.46
C LYS A 27 8.48 -12.84 -13.92
N PHE A 28 9.15 -13.80 -14.54
CA PHE A 28 9.57 -13.73 -15.93
C PHE A 28 9.00 -14.90 -16.72
N ALA A 29 8.44 -14.63 -17.89
CA ALA A 29 8.21 -15.66 -18.89
C ALA A 29 9.54 -15.88 -19.63
N LEU A 30 10.13 -17.05 -19.47
CA LEU A 30 11.40 -17.41 -20.10
C LEU A 30 11.12 -18.28 -21.32
N GLU A 31 11.53 -17.81 -22.50
CA GLU A 31 11.49 -18.59 -23.73
C GLU A 31 12.91 -19.08 -24.06
N PRO A 32 13.18 -20.38 -23.97
CA PRO A 32 14.49 -20.92 -24.31
C PRO A 32 14.72 -20.84 -25.81
N ASP A 33 15.97 -20.64 -26.21
CA ASP A 33 16.41 -20.71 -27.60
C ASP A 33 16.36 -22.16 -28.14
N GLU A 34 16.79 -22.34 -29.41
CA GLU A 34 16.81 -23.66 -30.08
C GLU A 34 17.71 -24.69 -29.35
N ASN A 35 18.61 -24.23 -28.46
CA ASN A 35 19.52 -25.06 -27.66
C ASN A 35 18.98 -25.28 -26.24
N GLY A 36 17.81 -24.76 -25.90
CA GLY A 36 17.25 -24.81 -24.56
C GLY A 36 17.86 -23.84 -23.57
N CYS A 37 18.59 -22.81 -24.05
CA CYS A 37 19.24 -21.80 -23.24
C CYS A 37 18.44 -20.53 -23.15
N VAL A 38 18.49 -19.88 -21.98
CA VAL A 38 17.93 -18.55 -21.74
C VAL A 38 19.06 -17.62 -21.33
N THR A 39 19.14 -16.45 -21.94
CA THR A 39 20.11 -15.42 -21.58
C THR A 39 19.46 -14.36 -20.70
N LEU A 40 19.99 -14.17 -19.49
CA LEU A 40 19.61 -13.10 -18.58
C LEU A 40 20.73 -12.07 -18.54
N THR A 41 20.39 -10.81 -18.75
CA THR A 41 21.32 -9.69 -18.64
C THR A 41 21.03 -8.87 -17.41
N LEU A 42 22.00 -8.73 -16.53
CA LEU A 42 21.97 -7.89 -15.35
C LEU A 42 22.87 -6.67 -15.60
N SER A 43 22.32 -5.47 -15.50
CA SER A 43 23.06 -4.24 -15.70
C SER A 43 23.06 -3.41 -14.42
N GLY A 44 24.23 -3.01 -13.95
CA GLY A 44 24.36 -2.04 -12.86
C GLY A 44 24.03 -0.64 -13.36
N VAL A 45 23.06 0.04 -12.71
CA VAL A 45 22.61 1.38 -13.13
C VAL A 45 23.22 2.47 -12.24
N ASN A 46 23.15 2.33 -10.92
CA ASN A 46 23.53 3.39 -9.99
C ASN A 46 24.69 3.02 -9.05
N GLU A 47 24.71 1.80 -8.53
CA GLU A 47 25.65 1.40 -7.48
C GLU A 47 26.36 0.08 -7.83
N PRO A 48 27.62 -0.10 -7.41
CA PRO A 48 28.32 -1.34 -7.59
C PRO A 48 27.76 -2.43 -6.67
N VAL A 49 27.46 -3.61 -7.23
CA VAL A 49 26.96 -4.77 -6.51
C VAL A 49 27.87 -5.96 -6.78
N ALA A 50 28.24 -6.72 -5.75
CA ALA A 50 28.85 -8.02 -5.88
C ALA A 50 27.75 -9.09 -5.79
N LEU A 51 27.67 -9.96 -6.79
CA LEU A 51 26.72 -11.09 -6.82
C LEU A 51 27.49 -12.40 -6.61
N ASP A 52 27.00 -13.22 -5.68
CA ASP A 52 27.47 -14.59 -5.49
C ASP A 52 26.66 -15.56 -6.36
N SER A 53 25.35 -15.50 -6.23
CA SER A 53 24.45 -16.39 -6.92
C SER A 53 23.14 -15.71 -7.31
N LEU A 54 22.47 -16.27 -8.34
CA LEU A 54 21.12 -15.90 -8.73
C LEU A 54 20.28 -17.19 -8.76
N THR A 55 19.24 -17.23 -7.93
CA THR A 55 18.33 -18.38 -7.87
C THR A 55 17.07 -18.08 -8.65
N LEU A 56 16.74 -18.92 -9.62
CA LEU A 56 15.45 -18.91 -10.32
C LEU A 56 14.61 -20.08 -9.81
N THR A 57 13.43 -19.78 -9.32
CA THR A 57 12.48 -20.79 -8.85
C THR A 57 11.29 -20.87 -9.80
N ALA A 58 10.68 -22.05 -9.91
CA ALA A 58 9.44 -22.19 -10.66
C ALA A 58 8.37 -21.24 -10.06
N CYS A 59 7.66 -20.54 -10.95
CA CYS A 59 6.60 -19.66 -10.53
C CYS A 59 5.41 -20.48 -10.01
N HIS A 60 5.09 -20.33 -8.74
CA HIS A 60 3.87 -20.85 -8.17
C HIS A 60 2.77 -19.79 -8.27
N THR A 61 1.62 -20.17 -8.80
CA THR A 61 0.40 -19.38 -8.74
C THR A 61 -0.24 -19.61 -7.37
N ASN A 62 -0.58 -18.54 -6.68
CA ASN A 62 -1.35 -18.69 -5.45
C ASN A 62 -2.72 -19.28 -5.79
N PRO A 63 -3.30 -20.14 -4.95
CA PRO A 63 -4.67 -20.60 -5.13
C PRO A 63 -5.63 -19.41 -5.01
N SER A 64 -6.78 -19.47 -5.69
CA SER A 64 -7.88 -18.56 -5.39
C SER A 64 -8.41 -18.82 -3.97
N TYR A 65 -9.17 -17.88 -3.41
CA TYR A 65 -9.79 -18.09 -2.09
C TYR A 65 -10.76 -19.29 -2.10
N GLU A 66 -11.43 -19.55 -3.21
CA GLU A 66 -12.29 -20.72 -3.36
C GLU A 66 -11.49 -22.02 -3.32
N GLU A 67 -10.37 -22.09 -4.04
CA GLU A 67 -9.45 -23.23 -4.02
C GLU A 67 -8.82 -23.43 -2.63
N TYR A 68 -8.50 -22.34 -1.94
CA TYR A 68 -8.07 -22.40 -0.53
C TYR A 68 -9.13 -23.04 0.36
N LEU A 69 -10.41 -22.65 0.25
CA LEU A 69 -11.50 -23.26 1.00
C LEU A 69 -11.72 -24.74 0.65
N GLU A 70 -11.56 -25.12 -0.61
CA GLU A 70 -11.63 -26.52 -1.04
C GLU A 70 -10.48 -27.35 -0.45
N ARG A 71 -9.27 -26.80 -0.45
CA ARG A 71 -8.10 -27.42 0.21
C ARG A 71 -8.37 -27.65 1.70
N LEU A 72 -8.92 -26.66 2.39
CA LEU A 72 -9.29 -26.80 3.81
C LEU A 72 -10.31 -27.93 4.03
N LYS A 73 -11.38 -28.00 3.23
CA LYS A 73 -12.38 -29.09 3.32
C LYS A 73 -11.76 -30.46 3.15
N ASN A 74 -10.79 -30.57 2.25
CA ASN A 74 -10.10 -31.83 1.94
C ASN A 74 -8.99 -32.16 2.93
N SER A 75 -8.57 -31.25 3.79
CA SER A 75 -7.50 -31.46 4.78
C SER A 75 -7.90 -32.36 5.96
N GLY A 76 -9.20 -32.54 6.18
CA GLY A 76 -9.75 -33.24 7.34
C GLY A 76 -9.77 -32.42 8.64
N ALA A 77 -9.42 -31.12 8.58
CA ALA A 77 -9.53 -30.21 9.72
C ALA A 77 -11.00 -29.83 9.99
N SER A 78 -11.32 -29.57 11.26
CA SER A 78 -12.64 -29.03 11.62
C SER A 78 -12.70 -27.56 11.22
N LEU A 79 -13.58 -27.23 10.27
CA LEU A 79 -13.79 -25.86 9.82
C LEU A 79 -14.83 -25.10 10.67
N GLU A 80 -14.97 -25.49 11.93
CA GLU A 80 -15.80 -24.75 12.87
C GLU A 80 -15.24 -23.34 13.08
N GLU A 81 -16.08 -22.44 13.51
CA GLU A 81 -15.70 -21.08 13.86
C GLU A 81 -14.77 -21.07 15.08
N GLY A 82 -13.69 -20.31 14.99
CA GLY A 82 -12.79 -20.08 16.11
C GLY A 82 -13.45 -19.29 17.23
N LYS A 83 -13.08 -19.62 18.48
CA LYS A 83 -13.75 -19.06 19.68
C LYS A 83 -12.98 -17.90 20.32
N ASP A 84 -11.72 -17.69 19.92
CA ASP A 84 -10.88 -16.68 20.51
C ASP A 84 -11.12 -15.29 19.90
N VAL A 85 -10.73 -14.29 20.68
CA VAL A 85 -10.57 -12.91 20.23
C VAL A 85 -9.16 -12.47 20.56
N VAL A 86 -8.33 -12.28 19.54
CA VAL A 86 -6.96 -11.80 19.68
C VAL A 86 -6.88 -10.40 19.09
N GLN A 87 -6.47 -9.41 19.87
CA GLN A 87 -6.22 -8.05 19.39
C GLN A 87 -4.72 -7.79 19.44
N ILE A 88 -4.19 -7.24 18.35
CA ILE A 88 -2.79 -6.91 18.19
C ILE A 88 -2.75 -5.42 17.90
N GLU A 89 -2.21 -4.63 18.84
CA GLU A 89 -2.08 -3.19 18.66
C GLU A 89 -1.09 -2.87 17.55
N GLY A 90 -1.36 -1.83 16.77
CA GLY A 90 -0.60 -1.49 15.57
C GLY A 90 0.86 -1.18 15.84
N GLU A 91 1.16 -0.57 16.99
CA GLU A 91 2.53 -0.26 17.42
C GLU A 91 3.31 -1.49 17.90
N ASN A 92 2.64 -2.61 18.23
CA ASN A 92 3.28 -3.83 18.73
C ASN A 92 3.84 -4.70 17.61
N THR A 93 4.68 -4.13 16.78
CA THR A 93 5.35 -4.86 15.70
C THR A 93 6.48 -5.75 16.22
N VAL A 94 6.66 -6.93 15.63
CA VAL A 94 7.85 -7.77 15.88
C VAL A 94 9.07 -7.15 15.19
N ASN A 95 8.91 -6.77 13.94
CA ASN A 95 9.90 -6.04 13.16
C ASN A 95 9.24 -5.35 11.95
N THR A 96 9.98 -4.45 11.34
CA THR A 96 9.61 -3.68 10.16
C THR A 96 10.71 -3.76 9.11
N SER A 97 10.37 -3.49 7.84
CA SER A 97 11.33 -3.53 6.72
C SER A 97 12.46 -2.52 6.85
N THR A 98 12.17 -1.36 7.43
CA THR A 98 13.11 -0.24 7.54
C THR A 98 12.88 0.53 8.84
N ASN A 99 13.89 1.26 9.31
CA ASN A 99 13.78 2.11 10.50
C ASN A 99 12.88 3.33 10.30
N VAL A 100 12.45 3.62 9.05
CA VAL A 100 11.50 4.69 8.75
C VAL A 100 10.09 4.32 9.17
N VAL A 101 9.75 3.02 9.18
CA VAL A 101 8.45 2.51 9.61
C VAL A 101 8.50 2.30 11.12
N TYR A 102 7.97 3.26 11.86
CA TYR A 102 7.93 3.28 13.33
C TYR A 102 6.56 3.74 13.83
N PRO A 103 6.20 3.39 15.08
CA PRO A 103 4.95 3.83 15.69
C PRO A 103 4.83 5.36 15.79
N VAL A 104 3.60 5.85 15.64
CA VAL A 104 3.26 7.28 15.72
C VAL A 104 2.11 7.52 16.69
N GLU A 105 1.99 8.75 17.19
CA GLU A 105 0.88 9.14 18.04
C GLU A 105 -0.35 9.51 17.20
N ASP A 106 -1.52 8.97 17.54
CA ASP A 106 -2.82 9.51 17.09
C ASP A 106 -3.72 9.78 18.29
N ARG A 107 -4.27 10.99 18.35
CA ARG A 107 -5.19 11.47 19.40
C ARG A 107 -6.54 11.88 18.84
N SER A 108 -6.77 11.63 17.57
CA SER A 108 -7.96 12.10 16.86
C SER A 108 -9.24 11.36 17.24
N ASP A 109 -9.14 10.21 17.91
CA ASP A 109 -10.32 9.42 18.28
C ASP A 109 -10.18 8.79 19.66
N ALA A 110 -11.28 8.78 20.42
CA ALA A 110 -11.36 8.24 21.77
C ALA A 110 -11.26 6.70 21.87
N LEU A 111 -11.26 5.98 20.75
CA LEU A 111 -11.10 4.52 20.69
C LEU A 111 -9.69 4.09 20.35
N THR A 112 -8.81 4.99 19.89
CA THR A 112 -7.41 4.67 19.64
C THR A 112 -6.74 4.21 20.94
N SER A 113 -6.04 3.09 20.91
CA SER A 113 -5.49 2.44 22.09
C SER A 113 -4.00 2.15 21.88
N PRO A 114 -3.15 2.32 22.92
CA PRO A 114 -3.43 2.93 24.21
C PRO A 114 -3.60 4.44 24.10
N ILE A 115 -4.37 5.06 25.01
CA ILE A 115 -4.59 6.49 25.04
C ILE A 115 -4.20 7.07 26.40
N ASP A 116 -3.38 8.12 26.39
CA ASP A 116 -3.06 8.94 27.55
C ASP A 116 -3.11 10.40 27.14
N THR A 117 -3.99 11.17 27.75
CA THR A 117 -4.15 12.60 27.44
C THR A 117 -3.05 13.46 28.05
N SER A 118 -2.28 12.92 29.01
CA SER A 118 -1.20 13.63 29.73
C SER A 118 0.18 13.45 29.10
N ARG A 119 0.39 12.40 28.32
CA ARG A 119 1.68 12.03 27.70
C ARG A 119 1.53 11.79 26.22
N THR A 120 2.65 11.81 25.49
CA THR A 120 2.72 11.34 24.11
C THR A 120 2.74 9.80 24.10
N MET A 121 1.73 9.18 23.50
CA MET A 121 1.65 7.73 23.34
C MET A 121 1.80 7.37 21.87
N LEU A 122 2.78 6.51 21.57
CA LEU A 122 2.93 5.93 20.25
C LEU A 122 1.97 4.73 20.15
N ASN A 123 0.79 4.97 19.61
CA ASN A 123 -0.37 4.08 19.69
C ASN A 123 -0.92 3.66 18.33
N THR A 124 -0.25 4.03 17.26
CA THR A 124 -0.59 3.63 15.90
C THR A 124 0.68 3.44 15.08
N ILE A 125 0.57 2.81 13.92
CA ILE A 125 1.70 2.68 12.99
C ILE A 125 1.29 3.06 11.57
N GLY A 126 2.26 3.47 10.77
CA GLY A 126 2.07 3.75 9.34
C GLY A 126 2.09 5.23 9.02
N THR A 127 0.98 5.78 8.49
CA THR A 127 0.93 7.12 7.88
C THR A 127 1.82 7.20 6.63
N GLU A 128 2.46 8.35 6.37
CA GLU A 128 3.48 8.57 5.35
C GLU A 128 4.81 7.83 5.64
N LYS A 129 4.90 7.12 6.77
CA LYS A 129 6.08 6.32 7.12
C LYS A 129 6.02 4.90 6.56
N TRP A 130 4.85 4.45 6.17
CA TRP A 130 4.60 3.13 5.60
C TRP A 130 3.76 3.25 4.32
N GLU A 131 4.39 3.75 3.25
CA GLU A 131 3.73 4.12 2.01
C GLU A 131 4.45 3.63 0.75
N THR A 132 5.73 3.29 0.85
CA THR A 132 6.53 2.90 -0.31
C THR A 132 6.39 1.40 -0.58
N ALA A 133 6.17 1.03 -1.84
CA ALA A 133 6.06 -0.36 -2.26
C ALA A 133 7.24 -1.20 -1.75
N GLY A 134 6.95 -2.40 -1.25
CA GLY A 134 7.92 -3.30 -0.64
C GLY A 134 8.20 -3.04 0.84
N GLN A 135 7.77 -1.93 1.43
CA GLN A 135 7.83 -1.76 2.88
C GLN A 135 6.84 -2.70 3.57
N TRP A 136 7.25 -3.30 4.66
CA TRP A 136 6.41 -4.24 5.39
C TRP A 136 6.51 -4.11 6.90
N ILE A 137 5.46 -4.63 7.58
CA ILE A 137 5.31 -4.72 9.03
C ILE A 137 4.93 -6.15 9.39
N ARG A 138 5.49 -6.69 10.50
CA ARG A 138 5.20 -8.03 10.99
C ARG A 138 4.65 -8.04 12.40
N TYR A 139 3.67 -8.93 12.62
CA TYR A 139 3.04 -9.17 13.91
C TYR A 139 3.05 -10.67 14.24
N ARG A 140 3.08 -11.02 15.52
CA ARG A 140 2.91 -12.39 15.97
C ARG A 140 1.64 -12.56 16.76
N PHE A 141 1.01 -13.70 16.61
CA PHE A 141 -0.13 -14.10 17.42
C PHE A 141 -0.24 -15.63 17.48
N SER A 142 -1.05 -16.12 18.41
CA SER A 142 -1.52 -17.51 18.51
C SER A 142 -2.98 -17.51 18.91
N VAL A 143 -3.64 -18.62 18.69
CA VAL A 143 -5.02 -18.88 19.14
C VAL A 143 -5.04 -20.03 20.12
N ASN A 144 -6.04 -20.06 21.02
CA ASN A 144 -6.23 -21.12 22.01
C ASN A 144 -7.31 -22.13 21.59
N SER A 145 -7.88 -21.98 20.41
CA SER A 145 -8.79 -22.95 19.80
C SER A 145 -8.61 -22.96 18.28
N SER A 146 -8.48 -24.16 17.70
CA SER A 146 -8.42 -24.30 16.25
C SER A 146 -9.75 -23.93 15.62
N GLY A 147 -9.71 -23.27 14.44
CA GLY A 147 -10.92 -22.92 13.71
C GLY A 147 -10.75 -21.82 12.67
N MET A 148 -11.87 -21.40 12.09
CA MET A 148 -11.95 -20.33 11.12
C MET A 148 -12.08 -18.98 11.81
N TYR A 149 -11.23 -18.03 11.45
CA TYR A 149 -11.16 -16.69 12.01
C TYR A 149 -11.20 -15.62 10.93
N GLU A 150 -11.87 -14.52 11.21
CA GLU A 150 -11.82 -13.30 10.43
C GLU A 150 -10.77 -12.34 11.01
N ILE A 151 -10.05 -11.64 10.16
CA ILE A 151 -9.12 -10.59 10.56
C ILE A 151 -9.74 -9.24 10.24
N TYR A 152 -9.98 -8.44 11.26
CA TYR A 152 -10.40 -7.05 11.16
C TYR A 152 -9.22 -6.13 11.39
N SER A 153 -9.19 -5.01 10.68
CA SER A 153 -8.28 -3.90 10.97
C SER A 153 -9.07 -2.64 11.32
N ARG A 154 -8.58 -1.90 12.31
CA ARG A 154 -8.99 -0.52 12.53
C ARG A 154 -7.93 0.38 11.92
N PHE A 155 -8.33 1.16 10.90
CA PHE A 155 -7.41 1.91 10.06
C PHE A 155 -7.98 3.27 9.67
N LYS A 156 -7.08 4.14 9.21
CA LYS A 156 -7.41 5.42 8.59
C LYS A 156 -6.55 5.62 7.35
N GLN A 157 -7.18 5.92 6.22
CA GLN A 157 -6.54 6.33 4.99
C GLN A 157 -7.14 7.70 4.61
N SER A 158 -6.46 8.77 4.97
CA SER A 158 -6.91 10.15 4.80
C SER A 158 -5.96 10.98 3.92
N TYR A 159 -5.02 10.32 3.25
CA TYR A 159 -3.95 10.97 2.50
C TYR A 159 -4.26 11.06 1.00
N LEU A 160 -4.73 9.98 0.40
CA LEU A 160 -5.04 9.93 -1.03
C LEU A 160 -6.53 10.15 -1.25
N ASP A 161 -6.89 11.40 -1.49
CA ASP A 161 -8.27 11.86 -1.62
C ASP A 161 -9.03 11.11 -2.72
N GLY A 162 -10.11 10.42 -2.32
CA GLY A 162 -10.97 9.63 -3.19
C GLY A 162 -10.33 8.38 -3.81
N MET A 163 -9.13 8.00 -3.38
CA MET A 163 -8.43 6.79 -3.83
C MET A 163 -8.39 5.73 -2.73
N TYR A 164 -7.96 4.53 -3.08
CA TYR A 164 -7.68 3.46 -2.11
C TYR A 164 -6.20 3.11 -2.13
N VAL A 165 -5.77 2.42 -1.07
CA VAL A 165 -4.42 1.86 -0.96
C VAL A 165 -4.51 0.35 -0.80
N CYS A 166 -3.45 -0.37 -1.18
CA CYS A 166 -3.39 -1.81 -1.13
C CYS A 166 -2.30 -2.33 -0.20
N ARG A 167 -2.55 -3.52 0.34
CA ARG A 167 -1.55 -4.30 1.10
C ARG A 167 -1.60 -5.75 0.65
N THR A 168 -0.44 -6.37 0.56
CA THR A 168 -0.31 -7.83 0.44
C THR A 168 -0.20 -8.43 1.83
N LEU A 169 -1.00 -9.45 2.11
CA LEU A 169 -0.89 -10.26 3.31
C LEU A 169 -0.11 -11.53 3.01
N LYS A 170 0.95 -11.76 3.78
CA LYS A 170 1.65 -13.04 3.86
C LYS A 170 1.52 -13.56 5.28
N ILE A 171 1.38 -14.87 5.43
CA ILE A 171 1.29 -15.54 6.74
C ILE A 171 2.38 -16.60 6.80
N TYR A 172 3.04 -16.69 7.93
CA TYR A 172 4.07 -17.68 8.17
C TYR A 172 3.77 -18.45 9.46
N THR A 173 3.85 -19.78 9.37
CA THR A 173 3.74 -20.68 10.52
C THR A 173 5.11 -20.81 11.18
N ASN A 174 5.24 -20.36 12.42
CA ASN A 174 6.52 -20.40 13.11
C ASN A 174 6.76 -21.77 13.78
N GLY A 175 8.02 -22.21 13.81
CA GLY A 175 8.43 -23.43 14.48
C GLY A 175 8.35 -24.70 13.64
N TYR A 176 7.94 -24.59 12.37
CA TYR A 176 7.87 -25.70 11.42
C TYR A 176 8.57 -25.31 10.12
N GLU A 177 9.61 -26.09 9.76
CA GLU A 177 10.45 -25.79 8.59
C GLU A 177 9.79 -26.20 7.26
N SER A 178 8.74 -27.04 7.30
CA SER A 178 8.04 -27.50 6.11
C SER A 178 6.60 -27.93 6.41
N GLU A 179 5.78 -28.00 5.37
CA GLU A 179 4.41 -28.51 5.44
C GLU A 179 4.36 -29.96 5.96
N ASP A 180 5.34 -30.80 5.59
CA ASP A 180 5.43 -32.19 6.07
C ASP A 180 5.72 -32.27 7.56
N ALA A 181 6.59 -31.40 8.08
CA ALA A 181 6.88 -31.30 9.52
C ALA A 181 5.63 -30.86 10.29
N TYR A 182 4.89 -29.89 9.75
CA TYR A 182 3.62 -29.44 10.33
C TYR A 182 2.57 -30.57 10.33
N LYS A 183 2.42 -31.26 9.20
CA LYS A 183 1.48 -32.38 9.05
C LYS A 183 1.78 -33.54 9.99
N ALA A 184 3.06 -33.80 10.25
CA ALA A 184 3.46 -34.83 11.22
C ALA A 184 3.03 -34.48 12.65
N ALA A 185 2.98 -33.17 13.00
CA ALA A 185 2.58 -32.70 14.32
C ALA A 185 1.04 -32.64 14.50
N PHE A 186 0.30 -32.20 13.48
CA PHE A 186 -1.14 -31.91 13.57
C PHE A 186 -2.05 -32.87 12.80
N GLY A 187 -1.47 -33.76 11.99
CA GLY A 187 -2.22 -34.71 11.17
C GLY A 187 -2.87 -34.12 9.92
N ASN A 188 -2.80 -32.81 9.74
CA ASN A 188 -3.33 -32.08 8.60
C ASN A 188 -2.43 -30.89 8.23
N THR A 189 -2.72 -30.20 7.12
CA THR A 189 -1.97 -29.04 6.63
C THR A 189 -2.80 -27.75 6.61
N ALA A 190 -3.99 -27.76 7.20
CA ALA A 190 -4.93 -26.67 7.13
C ALA A 190 -4.38 -25.33 7.66
N GLY A 191 -3.65 -25.40 8.78
CA GLY A 191 -3.05 -24.24 9.43
C GLY A 191 -1.59 -23.98 9.04
N TYR A 192 -1.07 -24.62 7.99
CA TYR A 192 0.28 -24.34 7.51
C TYR A 192 0.28 -23.21 6.48
N TYR A 193 1.11 -22.20 6.72
CA TYR A 193 1.30 -21.06 5.84
C TYR A 193 2.80 -20.77 5.67
N ASP A 194 3.19 -20.49 4.45
CA ASP A 194 4.55 -20.09 4.06
C ASP A 194 4.49 -19.01 2.98
N GLY A 195 3.78 -17.92 3.25
CA GLY A 195 3.64 -16.77 2.35
C GLY A 195 2.20 -16.35 2.10
N VAL A 196 1.86 -16.04 0.86
CA VAL A 196 0.52 -15.59 0.48
C VAL A 196 -0.47 -16.74 0.57
N PRO A 197 -1.54 -16.65 1.38
CA PRO A 197 -2.47 -17.77 1.58
C PRO A 197 -3.36 -18.06 0.37
N PHE A 198 -3.72 -17.02 -0.38
CA PHE A 198 -4.53 -17.09 -1.61
C PHE A 198 -4.34 -15.80 -2.43
N GLU A 199 -4.69 -15.83 -3.71
CA GLU A 199 -4.39 -14.73 -4.65
C GLU A 199 -5.01 -13.39 -4.22
N GLU A 200 -6.23 -13.37 -3.70
CA GLU A 200 -6.90 -12.14 -3.28
C GLU A 200 -6.21 -11.45 -2.10
N ALA A 201 -5.40 -12.19 -1.32
CA ALA A 201 -4.61 -11.62 -0.22
C ALA A 201 -3.44 -10.74 -0.72
N THR A 202 -3.12 -10.77 -2.01
CA THR A 202 -2.13 -9.87 -2.62
C THR A 202 -2.64 -8.45 -2.80
N GLN A 203 -3.96 -8.23 -2.69
CA GLN A 203 -4.64 -6.99 -3.03
C GLN A 203 -5.67 -6.57 -1.98
N LEU A 204 -5.32 -6.63 -0.70
CA LEU A 204 -6.20 -6.13 0.35
C LEU A 204 -6.36 -4.61 0.22
N ARG A 205 -7.59 -4.17 0.00
CA ARG A 205 -7.91 -2.78 -0.30
C ARG A 205 -8.37 -2.02 0.93
N PHE A 206 -7.89 -0.79 1.09
CA PHE A 206 -8.25 0.17 2.14
C PHE A 206 -8.69 1.49 1.50
N ASP A 207 -10.00 1.78 1.57
CA ASP A 207 -10.58 2.94 0.91
C ASP A 207 -10.36 4.22 1.71
N TYR A 208 -10.30 5.36 0.98
CA TYR A 208 -10.20 6.69 1.56
C TYR A 208 -11.33 7.01 2.52
N ASN A 209 -10.97 7.52 3.68
CA ASN A 209 -11.88 8.14 4.63
C ASN A 209 -11.10 8.98 5.65
N ASN A 210 -11.55 10.19 5.91
CA ASN A 210 -10.96 11.07 6.93
C ASN A 210 -11.16 10.58 8.38
N ALA A 211 -12.08 9.64 8.59
CA ALA A 211 -12.33 9.05 9.91
C ALA A 211 -11.79 7.62 9.99
N TRP A 212 -11.51 7.19 11.21
CA TRP A 212 -11.20 5.81 11.51
C TRP A 212 -12.32 4.87 11.03
N GLN A 213 -11.93 3.78 10.40
CA GLN A 213 -12.78 2.73 9.91
C GLN A 213 -12.41 1.40 10.56
N VAL A 214 -13.36 0.47 10.60
CA VAL A 214 -13.12 -0.93 10.90
C VAL A 214 -13.62 -1.76 9.74
N LYS A 215 -12.77 -2.64 9.25
CA LYS A 215 -13.06 -3.48 8.11
C LYS A 215 -12.39 -4.84 8.26
N GLY A 216 -13.07 -5.89 7.83
CA GLY A 216 -12.47 -7.19 7.58
C GLY A 216 -11.53 -7.13 6.39
N LEU A 217 -10.43 -7.88 6.44
CA LEU A 217 -9.48 -7.91 5.33
C LEU A 217 -10.12 -8.52 4.10
N SER A 218 -10.20 -7.76 3.01
CA SER A 218 -10.77 -8.20 1.75
C SER A 218 -10.23 -7.41 0.56
N LYS A 219 -10.39 -7.95 -0.64
CA LYS A 219 -10.12 -7.29 -1.91
C LYS A 219 -11.21 -6.26 -2.27
N GLY A 220 -12.40 -6.44 -1.75
CA GLY A 220 -13.63 -5.76 -2.17
C GLY A 220 -13.84 -4.33 -1.69
N GLY A 221 -12.84 -3.62 -1.16
CA GLY A 221 -13.05 -2.27 -0.65
C GLY A 221 -13.91 -2.27 0.63
N ASN A 222 -14.76 -1.25 0.83
CA ASN A 222 -15.60 -1.11 2.03
C ASN A 222 -16.80 -2.07 2.08
N LYS A 223 -16.82 -3.13 1.28
CA LYS A 223 -17.82 -4.18 1.37
C LYS A 223 -17.60 -4.99 2.65
N ASP A 224 -18.69 -5.47 3.23
CA ASP A 224 -18.68 -6.32 4.44
C ASP A 224 -18.10 -7.73 4.20
N GLU A 225 -17.36 -7.92 3.14
CA GLU A 225 -16.71 -9.18 2.79
C GLU A 225 -15.45 -9.34 3.64
N THR A 226 -15.28 -10.53 4.20
CA THR A 226 -14.05 -10.96 4.86
C THR A 226 -13.57 -12.26 4.25
N TYR A 227 -12.27 -12.52 4.39
CA TYR A 227 -11.70 -13.81 4.05
C TYR A 227 -11.34 -14.57 5.35
N PRO A 228 -12.24 -15.43 5.88
CA PRO A 228 -11.89 -16.29 7.00
C PRO A 228 -10.68 -17.17 6.71
N LEU A 229 -9.79 -17.27 7.67
CA LEU A 229 -8.56 -18.05 7.62
C LEU A 229 -8.57 -19.08 8.75
N TYR A 230 -8.06 -20.28 8.49
CA TYR A 230 -7.96 -21.32 9.51
C TYR A 230 -6.68 -21.15 10.31
N PHE A 231 -6.80 -21.14 11.64
CA PHE A 231 -5.65 -21.15 12.53
C PHE A 231 -5.74 -22.32 13.51
N GLU A 232 -4.59 -22.96 13.77
CA GLU A 232 -4.47 -24.13 14.63
C GLU A 232 -4.10 -23.70 16.04
N GLU A 233 -4.69 -24.34 17.06
CA GLU A 233 -4.36 -24.14 18.47
C GLU A 233 -2.88 -24.42 18.77
N GLY A 234 -2.26 -23.57 19.57
CA GLY A 234 -0.87 -23.72 19.99
C GLY A 234 0.18 -23.40 18.94
N VAL A 235 -0.23 -23.03 17.73
CA VAL A 235 0.67 -22.57 16.68
C VAL A 235 0.86 -21.07 16.77
N THR A 236 2.12 -20.62 16.67
CA THR A 236 2.43 -19.20 16.56
C THR A 236 2.51 -18.80 15.08
N TYR A 237 1.76 -17.79 14.70
CA TYR A 237 1.74 -17.24 13.35
C TYR A 237 2.40 -15.89 13.28
N THR A 238 3.02 -15.59 12.14
CA THR A 238 3.47 -14.25 11.78
C THR A 238 2.59 -13.71 10.67
N LEU A 239 1.88 -12.61 10.93
CA LEU A 239 1.24 -11.80 9.90
C LEU A 239 2.25 -10.82 9.35
N HIS A 240 2.37 -10.74 8.03
CA HIS A 240 3.24 -9.84 7.32
C HIS A 240 2.40 -9.03 6.34
N PHE A 241 2.32 -7.73 6.56
CA PHE A 241 1.63 -6.79 5.69
C PHE A 241 2.65 -5.99 4.90
N GLU A 242 2.61 -6.10 3.59
CA GLU A 242 3.52 -5.42 2.67
C GLU A 242 2.78 -4.39 1.82
N VAL A 243 3.38 -3.21 1.63
CA VAL A 243 2.86 -2.18 0.75
C VAL A 243 2.94 -2.66 -0.69
N ALA A 244 1.82 -2.62 -1.39
CA ALA A 244 1.72 -2.99 -2.80
C ALA A 244 0.80 -2.02 -3.53
N LEU A 245 1.04 -1.77 -4.81
CA LEU A 245 0.09 -1.01 -5.64
C LEU A 245 -1.16 -1.83 -5.97
N GLY A 246 -1.02 -3.15 -6.04
CA GLY A 246 -2.14 -4.05 -6.36
C GLY A 246 -2.81 -3.67 -7.68
N SER A 247 -4.14 -3.54 -7.68
CA SER A 247 -4.92 -3.15 -8.85
C SER A 247 -4.70 -1.69 -9.31
N MET A 248 -4.03 -0.86 -8.50
CA MET A 248 -3.64 0.51 -8.89
C MET A 248 -2.44 0.53 -9.84
N SER A 249 -1.65 -0.54 -9.93
CA SER A 249 -0.42 -0.58 -10.72
C SER A 249 -0.65 -0.25 -12.21
N GLU A 250 -1.75 -0.74 -12.79
CA GLU A 250 -2.09 -0.46 -14.18
C GLU A 250 -2.45 1.00 -14.40
N LEU A 251 -3.25 1.58 -13.49
CA LEU A 251 -3.58 3.00 -13.53
C LEU A 251 -2.33 3.86 -13.43
N VAL A 252 -1.42 3.55 -12.51
CA VAL A 252 -0.17 4.31 -12.32
C VAL A 252 0.71 4.24 -13.56
N ARG A 253 0.84 3.06 -14.20
CA ARG A 253 1.56 2.92 -15.48
C ARG A 253 0.93 3.75 -16.60
N GLN A 254 -0.40 3.77 -16.67
CA GLN A 254 -1.12 4.57 -17.66
C GLN A 254 -0.88 6.08 -17.43
N ILE A 255 -0.96 6.54 -16.18
CA ILE A 255 -0.65 7.93 -15.80
C ILE A 255 0.79 8.30 -16.21
N GLU A 256 1.76 7.43 -15.93
CA GLU A 256 3.17 7.64 -16.25
C GLU A 256 3.39 7.71 -17.78
N SER A 257 2.75 6.84 -18.54
CA SER A 257 2.82 6.85 -20.01
C SER A 257 2.27 8.16 -20.59
N ILE A 258 1.09 8.60 -20.11
CA ILE A 258 0.50 9.87 -20.51
C ILE A 258 1.44 11.02 -20.16
N LEU A 259 1.98 11.07 -18.95
CA LEU A 259 2.87 12.14 -18.50
C LEU A 259 4.14 12.24 -19.38
N ASN A 260 4.73 11.09 -19.73
CA ASN A 260 5.92 11.06 -20.59
C ASN A 260 5.61 11.61 -21.98
N SER A 261 4.49 11.19 -22.58
CA SER A 261 4.03 11.71 -23.88
C SER A 261 3.80 13.22 -23.85
N LEU A 262 3.10 13.72 -22.82
CA LEU A 262 2.84 15.17 -22.67
C LEU A 262 4.11 15.99 -22.43
N ASN A 263 5.12 15.44 -21.76
CA ASN A 263 6.42 16.09 -21.62
C ASN A 263 7.15 16.16 -22.95
N ASP A 264 7.10 15.12 -23.78
CA ASP A 264 7.69 15.13 -25.14
C ASP A 264 6.98 16.12 -26.06
N ASP A 265 5.67 16.23 -25.98
CA ASP A 265 4.89 17.23 -26.68
C ASP A 265 5.27 18.64 -26.25
N TYR A 266 5.33 18.91 -24.95
CA TYR A 266 5.77 20.19 -24.40
C TYR A 266 7.17 20.58 -24.92
N LEU A 267 8.12 19.63 -24.86
CA LEU A 267 9.48 19.85 -25.38
C LEU A 267 9.50 20.14 -26.90
N SER A 268 8.66 19.48 -27.65
CA SER A 268 8.53 19.67 -29.09
C SER A 268 7.99 21.06 -29.42
N ILE A 269 7.00 21.53 -28.68
CA ILE A 269 6.42 22.88 -28.82
C ILE A 269 7.47 23.94 -28.49
N ILE A 270 8.15 23.83 -27.33
CA ILE A 270 9.10 24.87 -26.90
C ILE A 270 10.38 24.92 -27.78
N LYS A 271 10.77 23.81 -28.42
CA LYS A 271 11.84 23.82 -29.43
C LYS A 271 11.48 24.71 -30.63
N LEU A 272 10.20 24.80 -31.00
CA LEU A 272 9.73 25.62 -32.13
C LEU A 272 9.42 27.07 -31.73
N THR A 273 8.84 27.25 -30.52
CA THR A 273 8.29 28.53 -30.10
C THR A 273 9.14 29.30 -29.10
N GLY A 274 10.04 28.60 -28.40
CA GLY A 274 10.61 29.09 -27.16
C GLY A 274 9.64 28.89 -25.97
N SER A 275 10.12 29.22 -24.76
CA SER A 275 9.37 29.02 -23.51
C SER A 275 8.25 30.08 -23.30
N SER A 276 8.22 31.15 -24.07
CA SER A 276 7.24 32.25 -24.02
C SER A 276 6.84 32.62 -25.44
N PRO A 277 5.95 31.84 -26.04
CA PRO A 277 5.50 32.12 -27.44
C PRO A 277 4.71 33.41 -27.51
N ASP A 278 4.76 34.03 -28.69
CA ASP A 278 3.86 35.14 -29.05
C ASP A 278 2.49 34.56 -29.40
N ASP A 279 1.45 34.98 -28.69
CA ASP A 279 0.08 34.50 -28.82
C ASP A 279 -0.54 34.77 -30.21
N TYR A 280 -0.01 35.74 -30.93
CA TYR A 280 -0.54 36.20 -32.21
C TYR A 280 0.29 35.77 -33.43
N ARG A 281 1.43 35.09 -33.16
CA ARG A 281 2.30 34.56 -34.21
C ARG A 281 1.76 33.24 -34.73
N ASP A 282 1.69 33.10 -36.05
CA ASP A 282 1.47 31.82 -36.71
C ASP A 282 2.76 30.98 -36.69
N TYR A 283 2.72 29.86 -35.97
CA TYR A 283 3.82 28.88 -35.87
C TYR A 283 3.66 27.72 -36.85
N SER A 284 2.53 27.61 -37.56
CA SER A 284 2.19 26.53 -38.50
C SER A 284 2.34 25.14 -37.85
N PHE A 285 1.80 24.95 -36.65
CA PHE A 285 1.92 23.69 -35.89
C PHE A 285 1.35 22.50 -36.66
N THR A 286 0.24 22.65 -37.34
CA THR A 286 -0.37 21.60 -38.18
C THR A 286 0.61 21.05 -39.21
N ARG A 287 1.51 21.87 -39.71
CA ARG A 287 2.52 21.47 -40.70
C ARG A 287 3.81 20.98 -40.08
N LEU A 288 4.26 21.63 -39.01
CA LEU A 288 5.59 21.38 -38.41
C LEU A 288 5.56 20.33 -37.30
N LEU A 289 4.45 20.22 -36.58
CA LEU A 289 4.27 19.27 -35.45
C LEU A 289 2.92 18.52 -35.54
N PRO A 290 2.58 17.91 -36.70
CA PRO A 290 1.29 17.21 -36.84
C PRO A 290 1.15 16.03 -35.86
N ASN A 291 2.24 15.33 -35.55
CA ASN A 291 2.22 14.22 -34.63
C ASN A 291 1.95 14.66 -33.18
N THR A 292 2.51 15.79 -32.76
CA THR A 292 2.23 16.41 -31.46
C THR A 292 0.75 16.75 -31.29
N MET A 293 0.12 17.31 -32.33
CA MET A 293 -1.31 17.62 -32.29
C MET A 293 -2.18 16.35 -32.22
N LEU A 294 -1.79 15.28 -32.92
CA LEU A 294 -2.49 14.00 -32.88
C LEU A 294 -2.31 13.34 -31.51
N ASP A 295 -1.08 13.34 -30.97
CA ASP A 295 -0.79 12.78 -29.66
C ASP A 295 -1.59 13.48 -28.56
N MET A 296 -1.68 14.82 -28.58
CA MET A 296 -2.55 15.56 -27.65
C MET A 296 -4.00 15.08 -27.68
N LEU A 297 -4.55 14.75 -28.85
CA LEU A 297 -5.90 14.21 -28.96
C LEU A 297 -5.98 12.76 -28.39
N GLU A 298 -4.97 11.94 -28.64
CA GLU A 298 -4.89 10.58 -28.09
C GLU A 298 -4.77 10.63 -26.55
N GLN A 299 -3.90 11.48 -26.02
CA GLN A 299 -3.75 11.65 -24.57
C GLN A 299 -5.00 12.25 -23.92
N SER A 300 -5.76 13.08 -24.62
CA SER A 300 -7.05 13.57 -24.10
C SER A 300 -8.05 12.43 -23.87
N VAL A 301 -8.09 11.45 -24.78
CA VAL A 301 -8.93 10.25 -24.62
C VAL A 301 -8.45 9.39 -23.46
N ALA A 302 -7.14 9.17 -23.35
CA ALA A 302 -6.54 8.40 -22.25
C ALA A 302 -6.80 9.05 -20.89
N LEU A 303 -6.70 10.37 -20.78
CA LEU A 303 -7.04 11.12 -19.55
C LEU A 303 -8.52 10.98 -19.18
N GLY A 304 -9.41 10.94 -20.18
CA GLY A 304 -10.84 10.63 -19.96
C GLY A 304 -11.03 9.26 -19.32
N GLN A 305 -10.32 8.24 -19.79
CA GLN A 305 -10.37 6.89 -19.22
C GLN A 305 -9.85 6.85 -17.78
N VAL A 306 -8.76 7.56 -17.48
CA VAL A 306 -8.24 7.71 -16.11
C VAL A 306 -9.28 8.41 -15.21
N SER A 307 -9.88 9.50 -15.67
CA SER A 307 -10.92 10.21 -14.93
C SER A 307 -12.15 9.34 -14.67
N ASP A 308 -12.60 8.57 -15.65
CA ASP A 308 -13.73 7.66 -15.52
C ASP A 308 -13.42 6.51 -14.55
N PHE A 309 -12.21 5.98 -14.57
CA PHE A 309 -11.76 5.00 -13.59
C PHE A 309 -11.83 5.57 -12.17
N LEU A 310 -11.26 6.75 -11.94
CA LEU A 310 -11.30 7.42 -10.64
C LEU A 310 -12.74 7.69 -10.17
N LYS A 311 -13.63 8.13 -11.06
CA LYS A 311 -15.06 8.37 -10.75
C LYS A 311 -15.80 7.09 -10.38
N LYS A 312 -15.52 5.99 -11.06
CA LYS A 312 -16.19 4.70 -10.85
C LYS A 312 -15.73 4.02 -9.55
N ASP A 313 -14.46 4.16 -9.21
CA ASP A 313 -13.82 3.45 -8.09
C ASP A 313 -13.80 4.26 -6.79
N THR A 314 -14.25 5.52 -6.82
CA THR A 314 -14.39 6.35 -5.62
C THR A 314 -15.54 5.92 -4.76
N VAL A 315 -15.29 5.76 -3.47
CA VAL A 315 -16.30 5.46 -2.46
C VAL A 315 -16.82 6.78 -1.87
N GLY A 316 -17.79 7.39 -2.55
CA GLY A 316 -18.59 8.49 -2.00
C GLY A 316 -17.92 9.87 -1.93
N VAL A 317 -16.63 10.01 -2.26
CA VAL A 317 -15.91 11.28 -2.31
C VAL A 317 -15.25 11.43 -3.67
N ALA A 318 -15.57 12.50 -4.40
CA ALA A 318 -14.90 12.78 -5.66
C ALA A 318 -13.43 13.09 -5.41
N SER A 319 -12.54 12.39 -6.10
CA SER A 319 -11.10 12.66 -6.02
C SER A 319 -10.78 14.03 -6.64
N SER A 320 -9.91 14.79 -5.96
CA SER A 320 -9.37 16.04 -6.52
C SER A 320 -8.60 15.81 -7.84
N TYR A 321 -8.04 14.61 -8.01
CA TYR A 321 -7.31 14.20 -9.21
C TYR A 321 -8.18 14.09 -10.46
N THR A 322 -9.49 13.77 -10.32
CA THR A 322 -10.43 13.80 -11.44
C THR A 322 -10.50 15.19 -12.06
N GLY A 323 -10.50 16.24 -11.24
CA GLY A 323 -10.51 17.61 -11.71
C GLY A 323 -9.22 18.00 -12.48
N ILE A 324 -8.07 17.43 -12.12
CA ILE A 324 -6.81 17.61 -12.85
C ILE A 324 -6.91 16.94 -14.23
N CYS A 325 -7.37 15.68 -14.27
CA CYS A 325 -7.57 14.95 -15.53
C CYS A 325 -8.55 15.65 -16.45
N ASP A 326 -9.73 16.05 -15.95
CA ASP A 326 -10.78 16.71 -16.74
C ASP A 326 -10.31 18.07 -17.33
N LYS A 327 -9.56 18.86 -16.55
CA LYS A 327 -8.99 20.15 -17.03
C LYS A 327 -7.93 19.93 -18.11
N LEU A 328 -7.03 18.98 -17.88
CA LEU A 328 -5.96 18.67 -18.83
C LEU A 328 -6.55 18.06 -20.10
N GLN A 329 -7.52 17.16 -20.00
CA GLN A 329 -8.27 16.60 -21.12
C GLN A 329 -8.87 17.72 -22.01
N THR A 330 -9.64 18.63 -21.41
CA THR A 330 -10.28 19.73 -22.11
C THR A 330 -9.26 20.63 -22.81
N LEU A 331 -8.12 20.88 -22.15
CA LEU A 331 -7.06 21.70 -22.72
C LEU A 331 -6.42 21.02 -23.94
N LEU A 332 -6.09 19.72 -23.84
CA LEU A 332 -5.49 18.95 -24.92
C LEU A 332 -6.41 18.83 -26.14
N GLU A 333 -7.71 18.60 -25.92
CA GLU A 333 -8.69 18.62 -27.01
C GLU A 333 -8.69 19.95 -27.75
N LYS A 334 -8.63 21.06 -27.02
CA LYS A 334 -8.59 22.40 -27.60
C LYS A 334 -7.32 22.62 -28.41
N MET A 335 -6.14 22.28 -27.83
CA MET A 335 -4.84 22.47 -28.47
C MET A 335 -4.66 21.53 -29.67
N GLY A 336 -5.09 20.28 -29.56
CA GLY A 336 -4.99 19.30 -30.64
C GLY A 336 -5.91 19.57 -31.83
N ARG A 337 -7.00 20.30 -31.63
CA ARG A 337 -7.94 20.68 -32.72
C ARG A 337 -7.69 22.05 -33.36
N ASP A 338 -7.07 22.97 -32.62
CA ASP A 338 -6.80 24.32 -33.04
C ASP A 338 -5.34 24.72 -32.79
N GLU A 339 -4.54 24.76 -33.83
CA GLU A 339 -3.13 25.15 -33.75
C GLU A 339 -2.91 26.53 -33.11
N ASN A 340 -3.86 27.48 -33.29
CA ASN A 340 -3.78 28.80 -32.70
C ASN A 340 -4.00 28.80 -31.18
N ALA A 341 -4.55 27.71 -30.65
CA ALA A 341 -4.73 27.54 -29.20
C ALA A 341 -3.43 27.12 -28.49
N ILE A 342 -2.46 26.54 -29.19
CA ILE A 342 -1.24 25.99 -28.60
C ILE A 342 -0.42 27.11 -27.94
N ALA A 343 -0.03 28.14 -28.67
CA ALA A 343 0.77 29.23 -28.10
C ALA A 343 0.05 29.92 -26.93
N LYS A 344 -1.25 30.23 -27.11
CA LYS A 344 -2.07 30.90 -26.08
C LYS A 344 -2.26 30.11 -24.78
N ASN A 345 -2.10 28.82 -24.84
CA ASN A 345 -2.36 27.95 -23.65
C ASN A 345 -1.10 27.22 -23.15
N LEU A 346 0.08 27.54 -23.63
CA LEU A 346 1.30 26.83 -23.30
C LEU A 346 1.62 26.89 -21.79
N ASP A 347 1.38 28.02 -21.12
CA ASP A 347 1.57 28.18 -19.69
C ASP A 347 0.58 27.33 -18.89
N ASN A 348 -0.69 27.27 -19.30
CA ASN A 348 -1.70 26.41 -18.71
C ASN A 348 -1.34 24.93 -18.91
N PHE A 349 -0.87 24.57 -20.09
CA PHE A 349 -0.43 23.22 -20.41
C PHE A 349 0.70 22.79 -19.48
N LYS A 350 1.76 23.59 -19.37
CA LYS A 350 2.88 23.36 -18.44
C LYS A 350 2.41 23.18 -17.00
N SER A 351 1.50 24.07 -16.53
CA SER A 351 0.98 24.02 -15.15
C SER A 351 0.17 22.75 -14.89
N TYR A 352 -0.68 22.35 -15.85
CA TYR A 352 -1.52 21.16 -15.68
C TYR A 352 -0.72 19.87 -15.81
N VAL A 353 0.28 19.81 -16.69
CA VAL A 353 1.24 18.70 -16.76
C VAL A 353 2.01 18.58 -15.44
N GLY A 354 2.45 19.70 -14.84
CA GLY A 354 3.07 19.70 -13.51
C GLY A 354 2.14 19.15 -12.42
N SER A 355 0.86 19.56 -12.41
CA SER A 355 -0.14 19.03 -11.48
C SER A 355 -0.41 17.53 -11.69
N PHE A 356 -0.40 17.10 -12.95
CA PHE A 356 -0.56 15.69 -13.30
C PHE A 356 0.68 14.86 -12.89
N GLY A 357 1.89 15.45 -12.94
CA GLY A 357 3.10 14.84 -12.39
C GLY A 357 3.04 14.65 -10.85
N THR A 358 2.44 15.60 -10.13
CA THR A 358 2.15 15.43 -8.69
C THR A 358 1.18 14.28 -8.46
N PHE A 359 0.13 14.17 -9.27
CA PHE A 359 -0.80 13.05 -9.19
C PHE A 359 -0.10 11.69 -9.40
N LEU A 360 0.84 11.58 -10.36
CA LEU A 360 1.65 10.38 -10.53
C LEU A 360 2.44 10.05 -9.26
N THR A 361 3.12 11.03 -8.69
CA THR A 361 3.91 10.84 -7.48
C THR A 361 3.04 10.37 -6.31
N ASP A 362 1.91 11.03 -6.09
CA ASP A 362 0.97 10.67 -5.03
C ASP A 362 0.40 9.27 -5.25
N SER A 363 0.09 8.90 -6.50
CA SER A 363 -0.47 7.57 -6.83
C SER A 363 0.51 6.41 -6.59
N LYS A 364 1.83 6.66 -6.63
CA LYS A 364 2.86 5.67 -6.29
C LYS A 364 2.98 5.44 -4.79
N THR A 365 2.56 6.39 -3.96
CA THR A 365 2.56 6.26 -2.51
C THR A 365 1.29 5.55 -2.04
N GLN A 366 1.40 4.77 -0.97
CA GLN A 366 0.31 3.95 -0.44
C GLN A 366 0.19 4.14 1.08
N PRO A 367 -0.01 5.39 1.58
CA PRO A 367 -0.02 5.68 3.01
C PRO A 367 -1.24 5.06 3.70
N LEU A 368 -1.01 4.39 4.82
CA LEU A 368 -2.05 3.77 5.61
C LEU A 368 -1.68 3.83 7.09
N GLN A 369 -2.61 4.24 7.93
CA GLN A 369 -2.46 4.23 9.38
C GLN A 369 -3.29 3.12 10.01
N ILE A 370 -2.67 2.31 10.88
CA ILE A 370 -3.29 1.19 11.58
C ILE A 370 -3.26 1.46 13.07
N ASP A 371 -4.42 1.25 13.73
CA ASP A 371 -4.58 1.25 15.17
C ASP A 371 -4.41 -0.16 15.73
N TYR A 372 -5.16 -1.14 15.20
CA TYR A 372 -5.02 -2.54 15.59
C TYR A 372 -5.48 -3.51 14.49
N PHE A 373 -5.04 -4.74 14.62
CA PHE A 373 -5.65 -5.91 13.99
C PHE A 373 -6.39 -6.74 15.04
N ARG A 374 -7.55 -7.27 14.69
CA ARG A 374 -8.34 -8.13 15.56
C ARG A 374 -8.75 -9.40 14.84
N ILE A 375 -8.34 -10.53 15.40
CA ILE A 375 -8.60 -11.87 14.91
C ILE A 375 -9.74 -12.43 15.77
N GLN A 376 -10.84 -12.83 15.16
CA GLN A 376 -12.02 -13.29 15.88
C GLN A 376 -12.87 -14.22 15.01
N GLY A 377 -13.71 -15.03 15.65
CA GLY A 377 -14.74 -15.80 14.95
C GLY A 377 -15.86 -14.91 14.36
N ALA A 378 -16.55 -15.40 13.33
CA ALA A 378 -17.58 -14.66 12.60
C ALA A 378 -18.80 -14.27 13.45
N SER A 379 -19.15 -15.09 14.47
CA SER A 379 -20.25 -14.81 15.40
C SER A 379 -19.93 -13.71 16.42
N VAL A 380 -18.66 -13.38 16.60
CA VAL A 380 -18.23 -12.33 17.53
C VAL A 380 -18.59 -10.97 16.96
N LYS A 381 -19.15 -10.12 17.82
CA LYS A 381 -19.52 -8.76 17.42
C LYS A 381 -18.35 -8.01 16.79
N LYS A 382 -18.55 -7.46 15.59
CA LYS A 382 -17.57 -6.65 14.88
C LYS A 382 -17.09 -5.47 15.73
N PRO A 383 -15.80 -5.13 15.69
CA PRO A 383 -15.26 -3.98 16.39
C PRO A 383 -15.91 -2.68 15.92
N LYS A 384 -15.94 -1.68 16.80
CA LYS A 384 -16.51 -0.37 16.45
C LYS A 384 -15.44 0.55 15.87
N ALA A 385 -15.78 1.24 14.78
CA ALA A 385 -14.90 2.23 14.18
C ALA A 385 -14.81 3.54 14.97
N LYS A 386 -15.93 3.96 15.58
CA LYS A 386 -16.07 5.26 16.26
C LYS A 386 -16.59 5.09 17.69
N ALA A 387 -16.17 6.01 18.56
CA ALA A 387 -16.67 6.12 19.91
C ALA A 387 -18.13 6.58 19.95
N ASN A 388 -18.84 6.26 21.04
CA ASN A 388 -20.15 6.85 21.30
C ASN A 388 -19.99 8.38 21.48
N PHE A 389 -21.04 9.13 21.17
CA PHE A 389 -21.07 10.59 21.28
C PHE A 389 -20.54 11.14 22.63
N PHE A 390 -21.00 10.57 23.75
CA PHE A 390 -20.54 10.98 25.08
C PHE A 390 -19.07 10.68 25.36
N ARG A 391 -18.56 9.55 24.87
CA ARG A 391 -17.14 9.19 24.98
C ARG A 391 -16.28 10.10 24.11
N ALA A 392 -16.74 10.44 22.92
CA ALA A 392 -16.06 11.38 22.03
C ALA A 392 -15.96 12.77 22.66
N ILE A 393 -17.07 13.33 23.18
CA ILE A 393 -17.04 14.63 23.88
C ILE A 393 -16.15 14.57 25.11
N GLY A 394 -16.25 13.51 25.92
CA GLY A 394 -15.40 13.36 27.10
C GLY A 394 -13.92 13.32 26.76
N HIS A 395 -13.55 12.67 25.66
CA HIS A 395 -12.19 12.64 25.15
C HIS A 395 -11.73 14.03 24.67
N GLU A 396 -12.54 14.74 23.89
CA GLU A 396 -12.26 16.07 23.39
C GLU A 396 -12.01 17.08 24.53
N VAL A 397 -12.93 17.08 25.51
CA VAL A 397 -12.80 17.96 26.70
C VAL A 397 -11.57 17.58 27.52
N SER A 398 -11.33 16.30 27.78
CA SER A 398 -10.15 15.83 28.51
C SER A 398 -8.87 16.20 27.78
N SER A 399 -8.80 15.96 26.46
CA SER A 399 -7.64 16.28 25.61
C SER A 399 -7.37 17.80 25.61
N PHE A 400 -8.41 18.61 25.55
CA PHE A 400 -8.29 20.06 25.61
C PHE A 400 -7.73 20.52 26.98
N VAL A 401 -8.32 20.08 28.10
CA VAL A 401 -7.85 20.44 29.42
C VAL A 401 -6.43 19.97 29.68
N MET A 402 -6.14 18.70 29.34
CA MET A 402 -4.82 18.12 29.57
C MET A 402 -3.74 18.69 28.65
N SER A 403 -4.10 19.30 27.51
CA SER A 403 -3.12 19.96 26.64
C SER A 403 -2.34 21.08 27.34
N PHE A 404 -2.93 21.70 28.38
CA PHE A 404 -2.27 22.73 29.22
C PHE A 404 -1.29 22.16 30.25
N PHE A 405 -1.42 20.87 30.56
CA PHE A 405 -0.61 20.19 31.60
C PHE A 405 0.25 19.07 31.01
N ARG A 406 0.24 18.92 29.71
CA ARG A 406 0.93 17.83 29.02
C ARG A 406 2.44 17.97 29.15
N ASP A 407 3.10 16.90 29.55
CA ASP A 407 4.55 16.77 29.49
C ASP A 407 4.98 16.29 28.10
N TYR A 408 5.44 17.21 27.28
CA TYR A 408 5.94 16.91 25.93
C TYR A 408 7.33 16.27 25.92
N ASN A 409 8.02 16.22 27.06
CA ASN A 409 9.34 15.61 27.17
C ASN A 409 9.26 14.13 27.57
N SER A 410 8.12 13.66 28.06
CA SER A 410 7.90 12.26 28.36
C SER A 410 7.20 11.57 27.18
N MET A 411 7.93 10.71 26.46
CA MET A 411 7.31 9.75 25.56
C MET A 411 6.86 8.53 26.36
N GLY A 412 5.57 8.22 26.32
CA GLY A 412 5.07 6.96 26.83
C GLY A 412 5.58 5.82 25.94
N SER A 413 6.31 4.88 26.52
CA SER A 413 6.53 3.58 25.90
C SER A 413 5.24 2.75 25.94
N MET A 414 5.17 1.74 25.10
CA MET A 414 4.12 0.70 25.16
C MET A 414 3.91 0.28 26.61
N ASP A 415 2.65 0.23 27.04
CA ASP A 415 2.32 -0.31 28.36
C ASP A 415 2.43 -1.84 28.31
N THR A 416 3.64 -2.34 28.55
CA THR A 416 3.91 -3.77 28.66
C THR A 416 3.50 -4.34 30.02
N GLY A 417 2.92 -3.51 30.90
CA GLY A 417 2.56 -3.90 32.27
C GLY A 417 3.75 -4.15 33.19
N GLU A 418 4.98 -4.12 32.71
CA GLU A 418 6.21 -4.23 33.48
C GLU A 418 6.99 -2.92 33.45
N THR A 419 7.07 -2.24 34.59
CA THR A 419 7.90 -1.06 34.79
C THR A 419 9.36 -1.46 35.00
N THR A 420 10.03 -1.94 33.97
CA THR A 420 11.49 -1.99 33.97
C THR A 420 12.03 -0.62 33.54
N LYS A 421 12.51 0.14 34.48
CA LYS A 421 13.30 1.35 34.22
C LYS A 421 14.68 0.92 33.71
N GLU A 422 14.80 0.63 32.43
CA GLU A 422 16.09 0.58 31.79
C GLU A 422 16.46 1.97 31.29
N SER A 423 17.51 2.55 31.87
CA SER A 423 18.07 3.80 31.35
C SER A 423 19.00 3.46 30.17
N ILE A 424 18.61 3.85 28.97
CA ILE A 424 19.47 3.81 27.80
C ILE A 424 20.32 5.07 27.80
N ASN A 425 21.63 4.93 28.02
CA ASN A 425 22.58 6.02 27.82
C ASN A 425 22.84 6.16 26.31
N VAL A 426 22.35 7.24 25.70
CA VAL A 426 22.69 7.59 24.32
C VAL A 426 23.97 8.43 24.35
N TRP A 427 25.04 7.91 23.75
CA TRP A 427 26.32 8.59 23.58
C TRP A 427 26.36 9.34 22.26
#